data_9dae75212f5325cb53d577855b09d417
#
_entry.id   9dae75212f5325cb53d577855b09d417
#
_cell.length_a   1.000
_cell.length_b   1.000
_cell.length_c   1.000
_cell.angle_alpha   90.00
_cell.angle_beta   90.00
_cell.angle_gamma   90.00
#
_symmetry.space_group_name_H-M   'P 1'
#
loop_
_entity.id
_entity.type
_entity.pdbx_description
1 polymer ?
#
loop_
_entity_poly.entity_id
_entity_poly.type
_entity_poly.pdbx_seq_one_letter_code
_entity_poly.pdbx_strand_id
1 'polypeptide(L)'
;MRRNRSNIEFSSRLPKKSFLCPAKVIELEKIKVGAVSYLNTKPLLYGMQNEQFLQTHELVLDYPAHIGEALKQGIVDVGLVPAALLPSFEQSFIVSDYGIAADFDVASVCLFSEVPLEKIETIYLDYQSRSSAALLKILMREFWGIQPALVETKDEGFRTKITGTAAALVIGDRAFEQRRLSTYVYDLAAEWRGFTGLPFVFAVWVSLKPMSPEWIEQFNAANAAGMDYLEEIAEAQKYSAFNLRTYFQHHIAYRLTEERLKGLERFLELLKVY
;
A
#
# COMPACT_ATOMS: atom_id res chain seq x y z
N MET A 1 84.09 7.36 -60.98
CA MET A 1 83.92 7.37 -59.50
C MET A 1 83.05 8.53 -59.07
N ARG A 2 81.80 8.34 -58.77
CA ARG A 2 80.96 9.23 -57.98
C ARG A 2 79.78 8.41 -57.39
N ARG A 3 79.80 8.35 -56.04
CA ARG A 3 78.76 7.64 -55.26
C ARG A 3 77.48 8.54 -55.19
N ASN A 4 76.36 7.99 -55.63
CA ASN A 4 75.04 8.58 -55.39
C ASN A 4 74.57 8.08 -54.01
N ARG A 5 74.28 9.02 -53.11
CA ARG A 5 73.54 8.73 -51.85
C ARG A 5 72.06 9.06 -52.08
N SER A 6 71.19 8.06 -52.01
CA SER A 6 69.74 8.22 -52.00
C SER A 6 69.29 8.55 -50.59
N ASN A 7 68.66 9.73 -50.42
CA ASN A 7 67.97 10.15 -49.22
C ASN A 7 66.62 9.42 -49.18
N ILE A 8 66.39 8.64 -48.06
CA ILE A 8 65.09 8.09 -47.78
C ILE A 8 64.45 9.02 -46.71
N GLU A 9 63.42 9.78 -47.08
CA GLU A 9 62.60 10.53 -46.15
C GLU A 9 61.57 9.59 -45.47
N PHE A 10 61.66 9.45 -44.13
CA PHE A 10 60.66 8.78 -43.31
C PHE A 10 59.53 9.75 -43.00
N SER A 11 58.37 9.60 -43.68
CA SER A 11 57.15 10.31 -43.34
C SER A 11 56.48 9.61 -42.14
N SER A 12 56.61 10.18 -40.94
CA SER A 12 55.92 9.76 -39.73
C SER A 12 54.50 10.34 -39.71
N ARG A 13 53.51 9.62 -40.28
CA ARG A 13 52.09 9.89 -40.00
C ARG A 13 51.64 9.03 -38.85
N LEU A 14 51.53 9.62 -37.67
CA LEU A 14 50.82 9.03 -36.53
C LEU A 14 49.31 8.94 -36.85
N PRO A 15 48.62 7.84 -36.53
CA PRO A 15 47.18 7.73 -36.73
C PRO A 15 46.46 8.67 -35.75
N LYS A 16 45.52 9.48 -36.30
CA LYS A 16 44.63 10.30 -35.49
C LYS A 16 43.88 9.43 -34.53
N LYS A 17 43.99 9.71 -33.21
CA LYS A 17 43.18 9.13 -32.17
C LYS A 17 41.68 9.33 -32.53
N SER A 18 40.99 8.23 -32.81
CA SER A 18 39.53 8.22 -32.85
C SER A 18 39.03 8.51 -31.43
N PHE A 19 38.44 9.68 -31.23
CA PHE A 19 37.64 9.94 -30.02
C PHE A 19 36.45 9.01 -30.07
N LEU A 20 36.48 7.93 -29.27
CA LEU A 20 35.29 7.17 -28.90
C LEU A 20 34.34 8.16 -28.22
N CYS A 21 33.25 8.47 -28.90
CA CYS A 21 32.11 9.15 -28.28
C CYS A 21 31.70 8.34 -27.04
N PRO A 22 31.62 8.92 -25.82
CA PRO A 22 31.14 8.18 -24.70
C PRO A 22 29.75 7.64 -25.06
N ALA A 23 29.56 6.33 -24.98
CA ALA A 23 28.27 5.72 -25.13
C ALA A 23 27.32 6.46 -24.20
N LYS A 24 26.28 7.08 -24.76
CA LYS A 24 25.21 7.65 -23.95
C LYS A 24 24.69 6.51 -23.09
N VAL A 25 24.97 6.55 -21.79
CA VAL A 25 24.33 5.66 -20.82
C VAL A 25 22.86 5.98 -20.96
N ILE A 26 22.09 5.10 -21.58
CA ILE A 26 20.63 5.16 -21.56
C ILE A 26 20.29 4.80 -20.13
N GLU A 27 20.05 5.80 -19.29
CA GLU A 27 19.45 5.59 -17.98
C GLU A 27 18.05 5.01 -18.27
N LEU A 28 17.90 3.71 -18.00
CA LEU A 28 16.59 3.06 -18.07
C LEU A 28 15.69 3.74 -17.03
N GLU A 29 14.57 4.26 -17.49
CA GLU A 29 13.60 4.90 -16.62
C GLU A 29 13.14 3.90 -15.56
N LYS A 30 13.28 4.26 -14.27
CA LYS A 30 12.93 3.38 -13.15
C LYS A 30 11.42 3.23 -13.07
N ILE A 31 10.96 2.01 -12.75
CA ILE A 31 9.56 1.76 -12.43
C ILE A 31 9.24 2.41 -11.09
N LYS A 32 8.26 3.30 -11.06
CA LYS A 32 7.83 4.01 -9.86
C LYS A 32 6.78 3.20 -9.11
N VAL A 33 7.13 2.81 -7.88
CA VAL A 33 6.29 2.01 -6.99
C VAL A 33 5.76 2.88 -5.86
N GLY A 34 4.46 3.14 -5.88
CA GLY A 34 3.75 3.91 -4.87
C GLY A 34 3.29 3.04 -3.71
N ALA A 35 3.66 3.39 -2.49
CA ALA A 35 3.27 2.64 -1.30
C ALA A 35 2.82 3.55 -0.15
N VAL A 36 2.11 2.95 0.80
CA VAL A 36 1.59 3.64 1.97
C VAL A 36 2.64 3.68 3.06
N SER A 37 2.73 4.80 3.80
CA SER A 37 3.74 5.01 4.84
C SER A 37 3.37 4.46 6.23
N TYR A 38 2.27 3.69 6.38
CA TYR A 38 1.82 3.12 7.65
C TYR A 38 2.69 1.93 8.10
N LEU A 39 2.59 1.60 9.39
CA LEU A 39 3.29 0.45 9.99
C LEU A 39 2.98 -0.86 9.26
N ASN A 40 1.71 -1.12 8.90
CA ASN A 40 1.31 -2.35 8.21
C ASN A 40 1.99 -2.58 6.85
N THR A 41 2.52 -1.55 6.23
CA THR A 41 3.22 -1.65 4.94
C THR A 41 4.71 -1.97 5.10
N LYS A 42 5.29 -1.74 6.28
CA LYS A 42 6.74 -1.92 6.51
C LYS A 42 7.27 -3.30 6.10
N PRO A 43 6.58 -4.43 6.42
CA PRO A 43 7.03 -5.74 5.96
C PRO A 43 7.06 -5.88 4.43
N LEU A 44 6.07 -5.36 3.71
CA LEU A 44 6.05 -5.40 2.24
C LEU A 44 7.20 -4.60 1.63
N LEU A 45 7.59 -3.48 2.26
CA LEU A 45 8.64 -2.59 1.78
C LEU A 45 10.06 -3.07 2.13
N TYR A 46 10.20 -4.04 3.03
CA TYR A 46 11.51 -4.46 3.53
C TYR A 46 12.47 -4.89 2.41
N GLY A 47 12.03 -5.79 1.54
CA GLY A 47 12.83 -6.23 0.40
C GLY A 47 12.96 -5.19 -0.72
N MET A 48 12.07 -4.19 -0.77
CA MET A 48 12.12 -3.11 -1.76
C MET A 48 13.12 -2.01 -1.40
N GLN A 49 13.67 -2.01 -0.19
CA GLN A 49 14.65 -1.01 0.27
C GLN A 49 16.09 -1.42 -0.01
N ASN A 50 16.34 -2.61 -0.57
CA ASN A 50 17.68 -3.05 -0.92
C ASN A 50 18.20 -2.35 -2.20
N GLU A 51 19.53 -2.27 -2.32
CA GLU A 51 20.17 -1.60 -3.46
C GLU A 51 19.78 -2.22 -4.82
N GLN A 52 19.63 -3.54 -4.89
CA GLN A 52 19.29 -4.24 -6.13
C GLN A 52 17.93 -3.81 -6.65
N PHE A 53 16.90 -3.74 -5.78
CA PHE A 53 15.57 -3.28 -6.15
C PHE A 53 15.60 -1.80 -6.57
N LEU A 54 16.31 -0.95 -5.82
CA LEU A 54 16.40 0.49 -6.07
C LEU A 54 17.23 0.86 -7.31
N GLN A 55 17.99 -0.09 -7.91
CA GLN A 55 18.63 0.14 -9.20
C GLN A 55 17.62 0.33 -10.33
N THR A 56 16.52 -0.43 -10.30
CA THR A 56 15.50 -0.47 -11.37
C THR A 56 14.16 0.15 -10.96
N HIS A 57 13.97 0.44 -9.68
CA HIS A 57 12.73 0.98 -9.13
C HIS A 57 12.96 2.24 -8.29
N GLU A 58 11.91 3.06 -8.19
CA GLU A 58 11.82 4.22 -7.31
C GLU A 58 10.62 4.05 -6.37
N LEU A 59 10.83 4.19 -5.05
CA LEU A 59 9.76 4.12 -4.07
C LEU A 59 9.18 5.51 -3.80
N VAL A 60 7.87 5.66 -3.96
CA VAL A 60 7.09 6.85 -3.63
C VAL A 60 6.18 6.51 -2.45
N LEU A 61 6.38 7.18 -1.31
CA LEU A 61 5.60 6.94 -0.09
C LEU A 61 4.63 8.08 0.17
N ASP A 62 3.33 7.75 0.31
CA ASP A 62 2.29 8.72 0.58
C ASP A 62 1.08 8.04 1.28
N TYR A 63 -0.01 8.81 1.50
CA TYR A 63 -1.27 8.27 2.02
C TYR A 63 -2.02 7.44 0.97
N PRO A 64 -2.86 6.46 1.38
CA PRO A 64 -3.53 5.53 0.46
C PRO A 64 -4.33 6.21 -0.65
N ALA A 65 -5.05 7.29 -0.33
CA ALA A 65 -5.84 8.03 -1.31
C ALA A 65 -4.97 8.73 -2.37
N HIS A 66 -3.81 9.26 -1.98
CA HIS A 66 -2.87 9.93 -2.87
C HIS A 66 -2.16 8.93 -3.79
N ILE A 67 -1.80 7.74 -3.31
CA ILE A 67 -1.22 6.68 -4.16
C ILE A 67 -2.20 6.27 -5.27
N GLY A 68 -3.49 6.13 -4.95
CA GLY A 68 -4.51 5.82 -5.96
C GLY A 68 -4.63 6.90 -7.03
N GLU A 69 -4.55 8.17 -6.65
CA GLU A 69 -4.57 9.30 -7.59
C GLU A 69 -3.28 9.40 -8.40
N ALA A 70 -2.11 9.20 -7.77
CA ALA A 70 -0.82 9.17 -8.44
C ALA A 70 -0.75 8.06 -9.50
N LEU A 71 -1.37 6.89 -9.23
CA LEU A 71 -1.49 5.80 -10.20
C LEU A 71 -2.38 6.21 -11.38
N LYS A 72 -3.53 6.86 -11.15
CA LYS A 72 -4.41 7.36 -12.22
C LYS A 72 -3.72 8.37 -13.12
N GLN A 73 -2.89 9.23 -12.54
CA GLN A 73 -2.16 10.29 -13.25
C GLN A 73 -0.86 9.79 -13.91
N GLY A 74 -0.48 8.51 -13.73
CA GLY A 74 0.76 7.96 -14.24
C GLY A 74 2.02 8.50 -13.54
N ILE A 75 1.88 9.08 -12.35
CA ILE A 75 3.00 9.52 -11.50
C ILE A 75 3.73 8.32 -10.91
N VAL A 76 2.99 7.24 -10.62
CA VAL A 76 3.53 5.92 -10.28
C VAL A 76 3.02 4.87 -11.27
N ASP A 77 3.83 3.86 -11.56
CA ASP A 77 3.50 2.76 -12.48
C ASP A 77 2.76 1.62 -11.78
N VAL A 78 3.11 1.39 -10.51
CA VAL A 78 2.50 0.40 -9.62
C VAL A 78 2.17 1.06 -8.30
N GLY A 79 0.99 0.78 -7.73
CA GLY A 79 0.57 1.38 -6.46
C GLY A 79 -0.07 0.35 -5.52
N LEU A 80 0.25 0.45 -4.22
CA LEU A 80 -0.53 -0.24 -3.17
C LEU A 80 -1.78 0.60 -2.91
N VAL A 81 -2.87 0.25 -3.58
CA VAL A 81 -4.09 1.06 -3.59
C VAL A 81 -5.20 0.44 -2.74
N PRO A 82 -6.07 1.26 -2.13
CA PRO A 82 -7.26 0.78 -1.44
C PRO A 82 -8.14 -0.07 -2.36
N ALA A 83 -8.61 -1.22 -1.88
CA ALA A 83 -9.47 -2.14 -2.64
C ALA A 83 -10.73 -1.46 -3.20
N ALA A 84 -11.31 -0.50 -2.46
CA ALA A 84 -12.47 0.27 -2.92
C ALA A 84 -12.22 1.13 -4.16
N LEU A 85 -10.97 1.39 -4.54
CA LEU A 85 -10.64 2.15 -5.74
C LEU A 85 -10.61 1.29 -7.01
N LEU A 86 -10.55 -0.04 -6.91
CA LEU A 86 -10.47 -0.93 -8.07
C LEU A 86 -11.57 -0.66 -9.12
N PRO A 87 -12.86 -0.48 -8.75
CA PRO A 87 -13.89 -0.20 -9.75
C PRO A 87 -13.79 1.18 -10.40
N SER A 88 -12.96 2.08 -9.86
CA SER A 88 -12.78 3.43 -10.41
C SER A 88 -11.71 3.53 -11.50
N PHE A 89 -10.98 2.46 -11.75
CA PHE A 89 -10.04 2.35 -12.86
C PHE A 89 -10.76 1.78 -14.08
N GLU A 90 -10.53 2.35 -15.26
CA GLU A 90 -11.08 1.83 -16.51
C GLU A 90 -10.54 0.41 -16.79
N GLN A 91 -9.25 0.21 -16.51
CA GLN A 91 -8.56 -1.08 -16.55
C GLN A 91 -7.54 -1.12 -15.43
N SER A 92 -7.46 -2.25 -14.73
CA SER A 92 -6.46 -2.45 -13.68
C SER A 92 -6.06 -3.92 -13.56
N PHE A 93 -4.82 -4.15 -13.17
CA PHE A 93 -4.25 -5.47 -12.96
C PHE A 93 -3.70 -5.57 -11.55
N ILE A 94 -4.12 -6.58 -10.79
CA ILE A 94 -3.46 -6.94 -9.53
C ILE A 94 -2.15 -7.63 -9.92
N VAL A 95 -1.02 -7.05 -9.51
CA VAL A 95 0.32 -7.42 -9.99
C VAL A 95 1.20 -8.06 -8.90
N SER A 96 0.59 -8.53 -7.81
CA SER A 96 1.31 -9.23 -6.75
C SER A 96 0.39 -10.18 -5.98
N ASP A 97 0.96 -11.28 -5.48
CA ASP A 97 0.33 -12.19 -4.53
C ASP A 97 0.28 -11.61 -3.10
N TYR A 98 0.74 -10.38 -2.91
CA TYR A 98 0.81 -9.72 -1.62
C TYR A 98 -0.04 -8.46 -1.59
N GLY A 99 -0.50 -8.11 -0.39
CA GLY A 99 -1.32 -6.93 -0.14
C GLY A 99 -1.50 -6.71 1.36
N ILE A 100 -2.51 -5.95 1.74
CA ILE A 100 -2.90 -5.74 3.14
C ILE A 100 -4.29 -6.33 3.34
N ALA A 101 -4.38 -7.39 4.12
CA ALA A 101 -5.62 -8.08 4.47
C ALA A 101 -5.66 -8.42 5.96
N ALA A 102 -6.79 -8.90 6.45
CA ALA A 102 -6.96 -9.48 7.77
C ALA A 102 -7.92 -10.68 7.71
N ASP A 103 -7.56 -11.76 8.39
CA ASP A 103 -8.42 -12.96 8.46
C ASP A 103 -9.49 -12.82 9.54
N PHE A 104 -9.17 -12.08 10.59
CA PHE A 104 -10.04 -11.79 11.74
C PHE A 104 -10.02 -10.28 12.01
N ASP A 105 -9.60 -9.88 13.21
CA ASP A 105 -9.44 -8.46 13.56
C ASP A 105 -8.16 -7.87 12.97
N VAL A 106 -8.23 -6.64 12.49
CA VAL A 106 -7.09 -5.90 11.92
C VAL A 106 -6.39 -5.01 12.93
N ALA A 107 -7.01 -4.75 14.07
CA ALA A 107 -6.59 -3.85 15.13
C ALA A 107 -6.44 -2.36 14.74
N SER A 108 -6.08 -2.04 13.51
CA SER A 108 -5.78 -0.70 13.03
C SER A 108 -6.85 -0.07 12.13
N VAL A 109 -8.05 -0.65 12.03
CA VAL A 109 -9.20 -0.09 11.28
C VAL A 109 -10.46 -0.32 12.10
N CYS A 110 -10.84 0.69 12.88
CA CYS A 110 -11.92 0.54 13.85
C CYS A 110 -12.86 1.74 13.90
N LEU A 111 -14.12 1.47 14.19
CA LEU A 111 -15.07 2.47 14.62
C LEU A 111 -14.97 2.61 16.15
N PHE A 112 -14.71 3.82 16.63
CA PHE A 112 -14.56 4.15 18.04
C PHE A 112 -15.74 4.98 18.53
N SER A 113 -16.25 4.68 19.72
CA SER A 113 -17.41 5.35 20.30
C SER A 113 -17.39 5.33 21.84
N GLU A 114 -18.09 6.28 22.45
CA GLU A 114 -18.38 6.31 23.89
C GLU A 114 -19.73 5.67 24.25
N VAL A 115 -20.53 5.31 23.24
CA VAL A 115 -21.83 4.66 23.40
C VAL A 115 -21.89 3.37 22.57
N PRO A 116 -22.76 2.41 22.89
CA PRO A 116 -22.95 1.22 22.08
C PRO A 116 -23.50 1.56 20.70
N LEU A 117 -23.30 0.65 19.73
CA LEU A 117 -23.49 0.84 18.30
C LEU A 117 -24.85 1.45 17.94
N GLU A 118 -25.91 0.94 18.56
CA GLU A 118 -27.30 1.36 18.33
C GLU A 118 -27.62 2.79 18.82
N LYS A 119 -26.74 3.39 19.61
CA LYS A 119 -26.87 4.77 20.12
C LYS A 119 -26.02 5.78 19.37
N ILE A 120 -25.27 5.35 18.39
CA ILE A 120 -24.45 6.24 17.57
C ILE A 120 -25.34 7.04 16.64
N GLU A 121 -25.29 8.37 16.72
CA GLU A 121 -26.05 9.30 15.87
C GLU A 121 -25.20 9.93 14.77
N THR A 122 -23.90 10.05 14.98
CA THR A 122 -22.96 10.66 14.03
C THR A 122 -21.67 9.84 13.96
N ILE A 123 -21.17 9.63 12.74
CA ILE A 123 -19.85 9.00 12.51
C ILE A 123 -18.99 9.92 11.66
N TYR A 124 -17.82 10.30 12.20
CA TYR A 124 -16.77 11.00 11.48
C TYR A 124 -15.94 9.99 10.68
N LEU A 125 -15.83 10.19 9.36
CA LEU A 125 -15.09 9.32 8.45
C LEU A 125 -13.64 9.78 8.32
N ASP A 126 -12.69 8.87 8.47
CA ASP A 126 -11.27 9.14 8.29
C ASP A 126 -10.96 9.52 6.83
N TYR A 127 -10.39 10.71 6.64
CA TYR A 127 -10.08 11.28 5.32
C TYR A 127 -9.00 10.49 4.55
N GLN A 128 -8.26 9.62 5.23
CA GLN A 128 -7.16 8.87 4.61
C GLN A 128 -7.58 7.53 4.03
N SER A 129 -8.81 7.04 4.31
CA SER A 129 -9.22 5.69 3.89
C SER A 129 -10.48 5.64 3.06
N ARG A 130 -10.35 5.14 1.84
CA ARG A 130 -11.48 4.84 0.95
C ARG A 130 -12.09 3.47 1.24
N SER A 131 -11.26 2.41 1.38
CA SER A 131 -11.78 1.06 1.64
C SER A 131 -12.49 0.96 2.98
N SER A 132 -11.91 1.54 4.04
CA SER A 132 -12.51 1.45 5.38
C SER A 132 -13.82 2.22 5.48
N ALA A 133 -13.92 3.39 4.83
CA ALA A 133 -15.17 4.15 4.76
C ALA A 133 -16.25 3.39 3.97
N ALA A 134 -15.88 2.74 2.87
CA ALA A 134 -16.81 1.91 2.09
C ALA A 134 -17.25 0.67 2.88
N LEU A 135 -16.31 -0.02 3.55
CA LEU A 135 -16.61 -1.16 4.42
C LEU A 135 -17.57 -0.77 5.55
N LEU A 136 -17.31 0.35 6.22
CA LEU A 136 -18.17 0.87 7.27
C LEU A 136 -19.62 1.07 6.76
N LYS A 137 -19.78 1.70 5.60
CA LYS A 137 -21.11 1.92 4.98
C LYS A 137 -21.82 0.60 4.67
N ILE A 138 -21.10 -0.40 4.17
CA ILE A 138 -21.63 -1.74 3.92
C ILE A 138 -22.09 -2.38 5.25
N LEU A 139 -21.25 -2.38 6.27
CA LEU A 139 -21.58 -2.96 7.58
C LEU A 139 -22.76 -2.27 8.24
N MET A 140 -22.84 -0.94 8.17
CA MET A 140 -23.98 -0.18 8.70
C MET A 140 -25.30 -0.63 8.07
N ARG A 141 -25.33 -0.82 6.76
CA ARG A 141 -26.55 -1.17 6.03
C ARG A 141 -26.88 -2.65 6.09
N GLU A 142 -25.91 -3.52 5.81
CA GLU A 142 -26.16 -4.95 5.58
C GLU A 142 -26.08 -5.79 6.84
N PHE A 143 -25.35 -5.33 7.86
CA PHE A 143 -25.07 -6.12 9.03
C PHE A 143 -25.61 -5.51 10.33
N TRP A 144 -25.33 -4.23 10.57
CA TRP A 144 -25.71 -3.59 11.83
C TRP A 144 -27.12 -2.98 11.82
N GLY A 145 -27.65 -2.63 10.64
CA GLY A 145 -28.98 -2.03 10.50
C GLY A 145 -29.08 -0.62 11.11
N ILE A 146 -28.00 0.14 11.15
CA ILE A 146 -27.95 1.50 11.71
C ILE A 146 -27.79 2.55 10.61
N GLN A 147 -28.27 3.78 10.87
CA GLN A 147 -28.24 4.88 9.91
C GLN A 147 -27.81 6.21 10.56
N PRO A 148 -26.64 6.30 11.20
CA PRO A 148 -26.12 7.55 11.74
C PRO A 148 -25.79 8.54 10.61
N ALA A 149 -25.69 9.83 10.94
CA ALA A 149 -25.19 10.84 10.03
C ALA A 149 -23.71 10.64 9.77
N LEU A 150 -23.28 10.65 8.51
CA LEU A 150 -21.88 10.51 8.11
C LEU A 150 -21.27 11.88 7.84
N VAL A 151 -20.12 12.17 8.45
CA VAL A 151 -19.39 13.44 8.31
C VAL A 151 -18.00 13.17 7.75
N GLU A 152 -17.75 13.65 6.54
CA GLU A 152 -16.41 13.63 5.93
C GLU A 152 -15.47 14.54 6.70
N THR A 153 -14.23 14.08 6.95
CA THR A 153 -13.21 14.85 7.67
C THR A 153 -12.07 15.25 6.73
N LYS A 154 -11.24 16.21 7.15
CA LYS A 154 -10.12 16.72 6.35
C LYS A 154 -8.79 16.73 7.11
N ASP A 155 -8.82 16.60 8.42
CA ASP A 155 -7.66 16.67 9.31
C ASP A 155 -7.85 15.81 10.56
N GLU A 156 -6.82 15.72 11.39
CA GLU A 156 -6.77 14.90 12.61
C GLU A 156 -7.75 15.33 13.72
N GLY A 157 -8.28 16.54 13.67
CA GLY A 157 -9.14 17.08 14.73
C GLY A 157 -10.44 16.29 14.93
N PHE A 158 -10.82 15.43 13.98
CA PHE A 158 -12.03 14.62 14.13
C PHE A 158 -11.97 13.61 15.28
N ARG A 159 -10.80 13.15 15.67
CA ARG A 159 -10.64 12.19 16.79
C ARG A 159 -11.06 12.76 18.14
N THR A 160 -10.88 14.05 18.34
CA THR A 160 -11.33 14.74 19.58
C THR A 160 -12.85 14.91 19.66
N LYS A 161 -13.57 14.62 18.56
CA LYS A 161 -15.03 14.70 18.50
C LYS A 161 -15.72 13.38 18.88
N ILE A 162 -14.97 12.34 19.26
CA ILE A 162 -15.53 11.09 19.77
C ILE A 162 -16.01 11.33 21.19
N THR A 163 -17.25 11.81 21.33
CA THR A 163 -17.89 12.14 22.60
C THR A 163 -19.40 11.99 22.49
N GLY A 164 -20.09 11.66 23.59
CA GLY A 164 -21.55 11.49 23.60
C GLY A 164 -22.01 10.44 22.61
N THR A 165 -22.90 10.77 21.66
CA THR A 165 -23.41 9.87 20.61
C THR A 165 -22.59 9.92 19.31
N ALA A 166 -21.48 10.65 19.30
CA ALA A 166 -20.60 10.75 18.14
C ALA A 166 -19.48 9.70 18.18
N ALA A 167 -19.29 9.02 17.07
CA ALA A 167 -18.25 8.03 16.84
C ALA A 167 -17.30 8.48 15.72
N ALA A 168 -16.16 7.82 15.57
CA ALA A 168 -15.28 8.04 14.43
C ALA A 168 -14.66 6.73 13.93
N LEU A 169 -14.59 6.60 12.62
CA LEU A 169 -13.72 5.64 11.95
C LEU A 169 -12.29 6.18 12.02
N VAL A 170 -11.39 5.44 12.64
CA VAL A 170 -9.95 5.78 12.70
C VAL A 170 -9.14 4.65 12.12
N ILE A 171 -8.17 4.98 11.25
CA ILE A 171 -7.33 3.99 10.60
C ILE A 171 -5.84 4.20 10.86
N GLY A 172 -5.07 3.14 10.54
CA GLY A 172 -3.61 3.10 10.64
C GLY A 172 -3.12 3.21 12.09
N ASP A 173 -1.93 3.72 12.26
CA ASP A 173 -1.22 3.73 13.54
C ASP A 173 -1.97 4.50 14.63
N ARG A 174 -2.78 5.49 14.24
CA ARG A 174 -3.63 6.31 15.13
C ARG A 174 -4.73 5.50 15.83
N ALA A 175 -5.18 4.41 15.23
CA ALA A 175 -6.18 3.54 15.84
C ALA A 175 -5.67 2.88 17.13
N PHE A 176 -4.38 2.60 17.23
CA PHE A 176 -3.78 2.02 18.44
C PHE A 176 -3.83 2.96 19.64
N GLU A 177 -3.62 4.26 19.43
CA GLU A 177 -3.77 5.28 20.46
C GLU A 177 -5.24 5.43 20.85
N GLN A 178 -6.14 5.47 19.87
CA GLN A 178 -7.57 5.66 20.10
C GLN A 178 -8.20 4.50 20.87
N ARG A 179 -7.70 3.27 20.69
CA ARG A 179 -8.15 2.09 21.49
C ARG A 179 -8.03 2.28 23.00
N ARG A 180 -7.10 3.11 23.46
CA ARG A 180 -6.90 3.36 24.90
C ARG A 180 -7.84 4.45 25.45
N LEU A 181 -8.47 5.20 24.56
CA LEU A 181 -9.27 6.36 24.90
C LEU A 181 -10.77 6.09 24.82
N SER A 182 -11.19 5.20 23.90
CA SER A 182 -12.61 4.95 23.63
C SER A 182 -13.15 3.74 24.36
N THR A 183 -14.40 3.85 24.82
CA THR A 183 -15.13 2.81 25.57
C THR A 183 -15.53 1.64 24.67
N TYR A 184 -15.99 1.92 23.46
CA TYR A 184 -16.42 0.93 22.47
C TYR A 184 -15.51 0.96 21.26
N VAL A 185 -15.12 -0.23 20.81
CA VAL A 185 -14.23 -0.43 19.67
C VAL A 185 -14.81 -1.53 18.80
N TYR A 186 -15.21 -1.19 17.57
CA TYR A 186 -15.71 -2.13 16.59
C TYR A 186 -14.65 -2.27 15.50
N ASP A 187 -13.99 -3.43 15.45
CA ASP A 187 -12.95 -3.73 14.46
C ASP A 187 -13.61 -4.13 13.15
N LEU A 188 -13.41 -3.35 12.08
CA LEU A 188 -14.17 -3.54 10.86
C LEU A 188 -13.85 -4.86 10.12
N ALA A 189 -12.65 -5.42 10.30
CA ALA A 189 -12.34 -6.73 9.72
C ALA A 189 -13.03 -7.87 10.48
N ALA A 190 -13.06 -7.79 11.81
CA ALA A 190 -13.81 -8.74 12.64
C ALA A 190 -15.32 -8.69 12.35
N GLU A 191 -15.89 -7.48 12.22
CA GLU A 191 -17.30 -7.29 11.86
C GLU A 191 -17.61 -7.83 10.46
N TRP A 192 -16.71 -7.60 9.48
CA TRP A 192 -16.83 -8.18 8.14
C TRP A 192 -16.78 -9.71 8.17
N ARG A 193 -15.87 -10.29 8.97
CA ARG A 193 -15.79 -11.74 9.15
C ARG A 193 -17.08 -12.31 9.78
N GLY A 194 -17.62 -11.60 10.77
CA GLY A 194 -18.92 -11.95 11.39
C GLY A 194 -20.08 -11.92 10.41
N PHE A 195 -20.12 -10.94 9.50
CA PHE A 195 -21.14 -10.77 8.49
C PHE A 195 -21.04 -11.80 7.35
N THR A 196 -19.82 -12.00 6.79
CA THR A 196 -19.64 -12.73 5.53
C THR A 196 -19.01 -14.12 5.70
N GLY A 197 -18.36 -14.38 6.83
CA GLY A 197 -17.49 -15.54 7.02
C GLY A 197 -16.15 -15.46 6.28
N LEU A 198 -15.83 -14.36 5.59
CA LEU A 198 -14.65 -14.21 4.73
C LEU A 198 -13.63 -13.22 5.33
N PRO A 199 -12.32 -13.34 5.00
CA PRO A 199 -11.32 -12.32 5.27
C PRO A 199 -11.63 -11.00 4.56
N PHE A 200 -11.04 -9.89 5.06
CA PHE A 200 -11.13 -8.59 4.39
C PHE A 200 -9.81 -8.16 3.78
N VAL A 201 -9.84 -7.67 2.52
CA VAL A 201 -8.67 -7.11 1.82
C VAL A 201 -8.79 -5.59 1.76
N PHE A 202 -7.86 -4.90 2.41
CA PHE A 202 -7.83 -3.44 2.49
C PHE A 202 -7.16 -2.78 1.30
N ALA A 203 -6.02 -3.34 0.86
CA ALA A 203 -5.22 -2.79 -0.23
C ALA A 203 -4.51 -3.89 -1.03
N VAL A 204 -4.34 -3.65 -2.31
CA VAL A 204 -3.66 -4.54 -3.27
C VAL A 204 -2.69 -3.77 -4.15
N TRP A 205 -1.65 -4.44 -4.64
CA TRP A 205 -0.73 -3.87 -5.62
C TRP A 205 -1.37 -3.87 -7.01
N VAL A 206 -1.46 -2.70 -7.62
CA VAL A 206 -2.15 -2.49 -8.91
C VAL A 206 -1.25 -1.75 -9.88
N SER A 207 -1.29 -2.18 -11.14
CA SER A 207 -0.82 -1.42 -12.29
C SER A 207 -1.98 -1.17 -13.27
N LEU A 208 -1.93 -0.07 -14.03
CA LEU A 208 -2.90 0.22 -15.12
C LEU A 208 -2.46 -0.37 -16.46
N LYS A 209 -1.29 -1.02 -16.50
CA LYS A 209 -0.75 -1.73 -17.66
C LYS A 209 -0.36 -3.15 -17.26
N PRO A 210 -0.41 -4.11 -18.18
CA PRO A 210 0.11 -5.45 -17.90
C PRO A 210 1.61 -5.39 -17.54
N MET A 211 2.00 -6.11 -16.51
CA MET A 211 3.41 -6.32 -16.14
C MET A 211 3.87 -7.69 -16.63
N SER A 212 5.17 -7.83 -16.96
CA SER A 212 5.67 -9.12 -17.39
C SER A 212 5.67 -10.15 -16.25
N PRO A 213 5.53 -11.45 -16.54
CA PRO A 213 5.59 -12.51 -15.53
C PRO A 213 6.89 -12.46 -14.70
N GLU A 214 8.02 -12.19 -15.33
CA GLU A 214 9.33 -12.10 -14.69
C GLU A 214 9.38 -10.92 -13.71
N TRP A 215 8.78 -9.78 -14.08
CA TRP A 215 8.68 -8.63 -13.18
C TRP A 215 7.79 -8.96 -11.96
N ILE A 216 6.64 -9.60 -12.19
CA ILE A 216 5.71 -10.01 -11.11
C ILE A 216 6.41 -10.97 -10.14
N GLU A 217 7.17 -11.94 -10.65
CA GLU A 217 7.95 -12.87 -9.82
C GLU A 217 8.98 -12.13 -8.94
N GLN A 218 9.77 -11.22 -9.52
CA GLN A 218 10.75 -10.40 -8.79
C GLN A 218 10.07 -9.49 -7.76
N PHE A 219 8.94 -8.88 -8.12
CA PHE A 219 8.17 -8.04 -7.24
C PHE A 219 7.57 -8.83 -6.06
N ASN A 220 7.06 -10.04 -6.32
CA ASN A 220 6.61 -10.96 -5.29
C ASN A 220 7.75 -11.38 -4.36
N ALA A 221 8.94 -11.66 -4.89
CA ALA A 221 10.12 -11.97 -4.07
C ALA A 221 10.50 -10.81 -3.15
N ALA A 222 10.44 -9.57 -3.65
CA ALA A 222 10.70 -8.38 -2.84
C ALA A 222 9.66 -8.20 -1.70
N ASN A 223 8.37 -8.45 -1.98
CA ASN A 223 7.32 -8.45 -0.95
C ASN A 223 7.50 -9.58 0.07
N ALA A 224 7.86 -10.79 -0.38
CA ALA A 224 8.06 -11.95 0.47
C ALA A 224 9.22 -11.77 1.46
N ALA A 225 10.28 -11.08 1.06
CA ALA A 225 11.51 -10.93 1.85
C ALA A 225 11.26 -10.39 3.27
N GLY A 226 10.28 -9.52 3.47
CA GLY A 226 9.97 -8.99 4.81
C GLY A 226 9.20 -9.96 5.71
N MET A 227 8.64 -11.03 5.17
CA MET A 227 7.84 -11.97 5.97
C MET A 227 8.69 -12.79 6.94
N ASP A 228 9.97 -13.00 6.62
CA ASP A 228 10.91 -13.73 7.48
C ASP A 228 11.51 -12.82 8.57
N TYR A 229 11.30 -11.49 8.49
CA TYR A 229 11.90 -10.48 9.37
C TYR A 229 10.88 -9.65 10.16
N LEU A 230 9.64 -10.15 10.36
CA LEU A 230 8.56 -9.39 11.03
C LEU A 230 8.95 -8.93 12.44
N GLU A 231 9.70 -9.74 13.20
CA GLU A 231 10.16 -9.36 14.55
C GLU A 231 11.15 -8.22 14.51
N GLU A 232 12.17 -8.31 13.67
CA GLU A 232 13.20 -7.28 13.50
C GLU A 232 12.60 -5.97 12.99
N ILE A 233 11.66 -6.07 12.03
CA ILE A 233 10.93 -4.91 11.52
C ILE A 233 10.11 -4.26 12.64
N ALA A 234 9.45 -5.05 13.49
CA ALA A 234 8.67 -4.54 14.61
C ALA A 234 9.55 -3.83 15.65
N GLU A 235 10.69 -4.41 16.02
CA GLU A 235 11.64 -3.83 16.97
C GLU A 235 12.26 -2.52 16.46
N ALA A 236 12.57 -2.45 15.16
CA ALA A 236 13.16 -1.27 14.52
C ALA A 236 12.24 -0.04 14.58
N GLN A 237 10.91 -0.21 14.65
CA GLN A 237 9.96 0.91 14.71
C GLN A 237 9.92 1.63 16.06
N LYS A 238 10.45 1.05 17.15
CA LYS A 238 10.43 1.62 18.52
C LYS A 238 9.05 2.16 18.93
N TYR A 239 8.00 1.47 18.52
CA TYR A 239 6.61 1.88 18.73
C TYR A 239 6.05 1.26 20.01
N SER A 240 5.42 2.07 20.89
CA SER A 240 4.98 1.63 22.22
C SER A 240 3.47 1.60 22.40
N ALA A 241 2.69 2.16 21.46
CA ALA A 241 1.24 2.23 21.61
C ALA A 241 0.55 0.87 21.38
N PHE A 242 1.20 -0.06 20.66
CA PHE A 242 0.71 -1.41 20.39
C PHE A 242 1.87 -2.38 20.23
N ASN A 243 1.64 -3.69 20.47
CA ASN A 243 2.64 -4.72 20.23
C ASN A 243 2.74 -5.00 18.71
N LEU A 244 3.77 -4.43 18.06
CA LEU A 244 3.93 -4.56 16.61
C LEU A 244 4.28 -5.97 16.16
N ARG A 245 4.94 -6.81 16.98
CA ARG A 245 5.17 -8.22 16.66
C ARG A 245 3.85 -8.95 16.50
N THR A 246 2.96 -8.83 17.49
CA THR A 246 1.60 -9.38 17.43
C THR A 246 0.82 -8.81 16.24
N TYR A 247 0.96 -7.51 15.99
CA TYR A 247 0.29 -6.85 14.88
C TYR A 247 0.66 -7.44 13.53
N PHE A 248 1.95 -7.54 13.22
CA PHE A 248 2.42 -8.04 11.93
C PHE A 248 2.20 -9.53 11.74
N GLN A 249 2.23 -10.33 12.82
CA GLN A 249 2.10 -11.78 12.76
C GLN A 249 0.66 -12.28 12.80
N HIS A 250 -0.25 -11.56 13.47
CA HIS A 250 -1.59 -12.07 13.78
C HIS A 250 -2.73 -11.19 13.26
N HIS A 251 -2.54 -9.87 13.18
CA HIS A 251 -3.61 -8.97 12.74
C HIS A 251 -3.54 -8.65 11.23
N ILE A 252 -2.33 -8.68 10.64
CA ILE A 252 -2.18 -8.43 9.21
C ILE A 252 -1.87 -9.72 8.47
N ALA A 253 -2.62 -9.93 7.39
CA ALA A 253 -2.38 -11.00 6.44
C ALA A 253 -1.83 -10.38 5.14
N TYR A 254 -0.59 -10.75 4.78
CA TYR A 254 0.10 -10.14 3.65
C TYR A 254 -0.11 -10.89 2.34
N ARG A 255 -0.12 -12.24 2.35
CA ARG A 255 -0.28 -13.05 1.15
C ARG A 255 -1.75 -13.13 0.77
N LEU A 256 -2.11 -12.81 -0.46
CA LEU A 256 -3.45 -12.90 -1.01
C LEU A 256 -3.78 -14.35 -1.40
N THR A 257 -4.32 -15.11 -0.45
CA THR A 257 -4.79 -16.48 -0.70
C THR A 257 -6.12 -16.46 -1.47
N GLU A 258 -6.53 -17.61 -2.00
CA GLU A 258 -7.82 -17.75 -2.68
C GLU A 258 -9.00 -17.31 -1.77
N GLU A 259 -8.97 -17.64 -0.48
CA GLU A 259 -10.02 -17.22 0.48
C GLU A 259 -10.06 -15.69 0.63
N ARG A 260 -8.89 -15.04 0.71
CA ARG A 260 -8.79 -13.58 0.80
C ARG A 260 -9.27 -12.90 -0.49
N LEU A 261 -8.96 -13.48 -1.65
CA LEU A 261 -9.47 -12.97 -2.93
C LEU A 261 -10.99 -13.13 -3.05
N LYS A 262 -11.59 -14.22 -2.53
CA LYS A 262 -13.05 -14.35 -2.41
C LYS A 262 -13.65 -13.25 -1.52
N GLY A 263 -12.95 -12.89 -0.44
CA GLY A 263 -13.35 -11.74 0.40
C GLY A 263 -13.31 -10.42 -0.35
N LEU A 264 -12.27 -10.20 -1.15
CA LEU A 264 -12.15 -9.03 -2.03
C LEU A 264 -13.30 -8.97 -3.05
N GLU A 265 -13.55 -10.07 -3.75
CA GLU A 265 -14.64 -10.17 -4.72
C GLU A 265 -15.99 -9.84 -4.08
N ARG A 266 -16.28 -10.43 -2.90
CA ARG A 266 -17.52 -10.16 -2.17
C ARG A 266 -17.64 -8.68 -1.77
N PHE A 267 -16.57 -8.05 -1.34
CA PHE A 267 -16.55 -6.63 -1.03
C PHE A 267 -16.85 -5.76 -2.27
N LEU A 268 -16.21 -6.08 -3.40
CA LEU A 268 -16.42 -5.35 -4.65
C LEU A 268 -17.84 -5.53 -5.21
N GLU A 269 -18.46 -6.70 -5.03
CA GLU A 269 -19.87 -6.93 -5.38
C GLU A 269 -20.80 -6.00 -4.57
N LEU A 270 -20.62 -5.98 -3.24
CA LEU A 270 -21.43 -5.13 -2.36
C LEU A 270 -21.19 -3.65 -2.63
N LEU A 271 -19.98 -3.27 -3.00
CA LEU A 271 -19.63 -1.89 -3.33
C LEU A 271 -20.35 -1.36 -4.59
N LYS A 272 -20.71 -2.21 -5.56
CA LYS A 272 -21.44 -1.82 -6.78
C LYS A 272 -22.88 -1.36 -6.52
N VAL A 273 -23.40 -1.69 -5.36
CA VAL A 273 -24.79 -1.35 -4.96
C VAL A 273 -24.85 0.05 -4.34
N TYR A 274 -23.69 0.71 -4.18
CA TYR A 274 -23.52 2.09 -3.69
C TYR A 274 -23.05 3.02 -4.81
#